data_901b4e03a994b29d1fc230a184b72f5d
#
_entry.id   901b4e03a994b29d1fc230a184b72f5d
#
_cell.length_a   1.000
_cell.length_b   1.000
_cell.length_c   1.000
_cell.angle_alpha   90.00
_cell.angle_beta   90.00
_cell.angle_gamma   90.00
#
_symmetry.space_group_name_H-M   'P 1'
#
loop_
_entity.id
_entity.type
_entity.pdbx_description
1 polymer ?
#
loop_
_entity_poly.entity_id
_entity_poly.type
_entity_poly.pdbx_seq_one_letter_code
_entity_poly.pdbx_strand_id
1 'polypeptide(L)'
;EYQIISTLPSITSAASYLTDYSFIDTAEKGIPYLQNGVTLEFFKDAACTDKIATWTETDGKFNASYTTNDAGYVMSITMTESGLSEINTSKAVYTDASMVNSGYSDCTLRITYSAQLDKSANYGDKGNTNDVVLTWKRTNSSYYDTLVDDCHVYVFGLDLTKKFSDGKGDLSKVEFCLQNDADDYYVVAKYDESAKAYYVTGSTDDKAKATRFT
;
A
#
# COMPACT_ATOMS: atom_id res chain seq x y z
N GLU A 1 -0.38 -1.24 -5.30
CA GLU A 1 0.50 -1.77 -4.24
C GLU A 1 1.11 -0.62 -3.47
N TYR A 2 1.21 -0.79 -2.15
CA TYR A 2 1.85 0.15 -1.23
C TYR A 2 3.03 -0.52 -0.56
N GLN A 3 4.01 0.29 -0.17
CA GLN A 3 5.15 -0.15 0.61
C GLN A 3 5.41 0.83 1.75
N ILE A 4 5.56 0.32 2.97
CA ILE A 4 6.07 1.06 4.11
C ILE A 4 7.49 0.56 4.35
N ILE A 5 8.45 1.48 4.38
CA ILE A 5 9.85 1.15 4.65
C ILE A 5 10.27 1.86 5.93
N SER A 6 10.75 1.10 6.91
CA SER A 6 11.16 1.59 8.21
C SER A 6 12.44 0.91 8.66
N THR A 7 13.25 1.60 9.47
CA THR A 7 14.41 0.99 10.14
C THR A 7 14.02 0.58 11.55
N LEU A 8 14.27 -0.68 11.89
CA LEU A 8 14.06 -1.18 13.25
C LEU A 8 15.01 -0.47 14.23
N PRO A 9 14.56 -0.19 15.45
CA PRO A 9 15.42 0.42 16.47
C PRO A 9 16.61 -0.46 16.82
N SER A 10 17.70 0.15 17.27
CA SER A 10 18.89 -0.57 17.77
C SER A 10 18.55 -1.41 18.99
N ILE A 11 18.94 -2.69 18.96
CA ILE A 11 18.73 -3.67 20.02
C ILE A 11 20.12 -4.15 20.50
N THR A 12 20.64 -3.53 21.55
CA THR A 12 22.00 -3.78 22.06
C THR A 12 22.04 -4.66 23.31
N SER A 13 20.89 -4.81 23.98
CA SER A 13 20.74 -5.64 25.18
C SER A 13 19.27 -5.93 25.45
N ALA A 14 18.97 -6.80 26.41
CA ALA A 14 17.59 -7.09 26.85
C ALA A 14 16.84 -5.84 27.36
N ALA A 15 17.56 -4.81 27.83
CA ALA A 15 16.95 -3.56 28.24
C ALA A 15 16.37 -2.76 27.06
N SER A 16 16.86 -2.99 25.86
CA SER A 16 16.38 -2.33 24.62
C SER A 16 15.47 -3.21 23.75
N TYR A 17 15.05 -4.38 24.24
CA TYR A 17 14.10 -5.22 23.53
C TYR A 17 12.78 -4.50 23.26
N LEU A 18 12.24 -4.71 22.07
CA LEU A 18 10.91 -4.25 21.72
C LEU A 18 9.85 -5.05 22.49
N THR A 19 8.96 -4.35 23.17
CA THR A 19 7.79 -4.92 23.86
C THR A 19 6.50 -4.64 23.11
N ASP A 20 6.54 -3.72 22.16
CA ASP A 20 5.47 -3.41 21.22
C ASP A 20 6.08 -2.88 19.91
N TYR A 21 5.48 -3.23 18.79
CA TYR A 21 5.83 -2.70 17.47
C TYR A 21 4.63 -2.86 16.56
N SER A 22 4.01 -1.74 16.22
CA SER A 22 2.74 -1.75 15.50
C SER A 22 2.63 -0.61 14.50
N PHE A 23 1.91 -0.85 13.41
CA PHE A 23 1.55 0.13 12.40
C PHE A 23 0.03 0.28 12.36
N ILE A 24 -0.41 1.52 12.25
CA ILE A 24 -1.79 1.87 11.92
C ILE A 24 -1.73 2.64 10.61
N ASP A 25 -2.31 2.06 9.58
CA ASP A 25 -2.38 2.64 8.24
C ASP A 25 -3.83 3.03 7.96
N THR A 26 -4.05 4.28 7.55
CA THR A 26 -5.39 4.84 7.35
C THR A 26 -5.52 5.36 5.94
N ALA A 27 -6.27 4.64 5.12
CA ALA A 27 -6.59 5.03 3.76
C ALA A 27 -7.92 5.76 3.69
N GLU A 28 -7.97 6.88 2.96
CA GLU A 28 -9.19 7.64 2.70
C GLU A 28 -10.24 6.80 1.97
N LYS A 29 -11.52 7.20 2.05
CA LYS A 29 -12.61 6.56 1.28
C LYS A 29 -12.23 6.49 -0.19
N GLY A 30 -12.48 5.33 -0.81
CA GLY A 30 -12.12 5.07 -2.19
C GLY A 30 -10.86 4.24 -2.38
N ILE A 31 -10.16 3.88 -1.28
CA ILE A 31 -8.95 3.03 -1.31
C ILE A 31 -9.11 1.85 -0.33
N PRO A 32 -10.10 0.94 -0.50
CA PRO A 32 -10.23 -0.24 0.35
C PRO A 32 -9.02 -1.16 0.23
N TYR A 33 -8.51 -1.66 1.36
CA TYR A 33 -7.45 -2.65 1.38
C TYR A 33 -7.90 -4.00 0.81
N LEU A 34 -7.01 -4.65 0.08
CA LEU A 34 -7.14 -6.07 -0.24
C LEU A 34 -6.64 -6.88 0.96
N GLN A 35 -7.56 -7.58 1.62
CA GLN A 35 -7.25 -8.33 2.84
C GLN A 35 -6.42 -9.60 2.56
N ASN A 36 -5.69 -10.07 3.56
CA ASN A 36 -4.86 -11.28 3.54
C ASN A 36 -3.69 -11.23 2.53
N GLY A 37 -3.14 -10.06 2.31
CA GLY A 37 -2.02 -9.86 1.38
C GLY A 37 -0.84 -9.09 1.98
N VAL A 38 -0.81 -8.89 3.31
CA VAL A 38 0.29 -8.21 3.97
C VAL A 38 1.52 -9.12 4.06
N THR A 39 2.66 -8.59 3.62
CA THR A 39 3.95 -9.27 3.72
C THR A 39 4.96 -8.34 4.41
N LEU A 40 5.68 -8.87 5.37
CA LEU A 40 6.78 -8.21 6.06
C LEU A 40 8.11 -8.83 5.63
N GLU A 41 9.02 -8.02 5.16
CA GLU A 41 10.35 -8.46 4.74
C GLU A 41 11.43 -7.67 5.48
N PHE A 42 12.41 -8.39 6.00
CA PHE A 42 13.53 -7.81 6.74
C PHE A 42 14.81 -7.89 5.93
N PHE A 43 15.57 -6.80 5.90
CA PHE A 43 16.80 -6.66 5.12
C PHE A 43 17.92 -6.08 5.99
N LYS A 44 19.17 -6.45 5.68
CA LYS A 44 20.35 -5.87 6.33
C LYS A 44 20.66 -4.46 5.83
N ASP A 45 20.19 -4.10 4.65
CA ASP A 45 20.52 -2.85 3.97
C ASP A 45 19.27 -2.02 3.67
N ALA A 46 19.44 -0.69 3.62
CA ALA A 46 18.37 0.25 3.32
C ALA A 46 17.83 0.16 1.88
N ALA A 47 18.60 -0.45 0.97
CA ALA A 47 18.16 -0.65 -0.42
C ALA A 47 17.27 -1.88 -0.59
N CYS A 48 17.03 -2.63 0.50
CA CYS A 48 16.21 -3.86 0.50
C CYS A 48 16.71 -4.93 -0.49
N THR A 49 18.03 -5.13 -0.55
CA THR A 49 18.67 -6.10 -1.45
C THR A 49 19.17 -7.36 -0.74
N ASP A 50 19.63 -7.26 0.50
CA ASP A 50 20.11 -8.38 1.32
C ASP A 50 19.03 -8.84 2.29
N LYS A 51 18.09 -9.67 1.80
CA LYS A 51 16.94 -10.13 2.56
C LYS A 51 17.31 -11.19 3.60
N ILE A 52 16.82 -11.01 4.82
CA ILE A 52 17.03 -11.89 5.97
C ILE A 52 15.85 -12.84 6.16
N ALA A 53 14.63 -12.30 6.14
CA ALA A 53 13.41 -13.02 6.44
C ALA A 53 12.22 -12.45 5.67
N THR A 54 11.20 -13.27 5.47
CA THR A 54 9.89 -12.88 4.98
C THR A 54 8.84 -13.49 5.89
N TRP A 55 7.88 -12.67 6.35
CA TRP A 55 6.73 -13.09 7.12
C TRP A 55 5.44 -12.76 6.38
N THR A 56 4.50 -13.67 6.47
CA THR A 56 3.14 -13.55 5.94
C THR A 56 2.13 -13.62 7.09
N GLU A 57 0.89 -13.29 6.83
CA GLU A 57 -0.18 -13.34 7.84
C GLU A 57 -0.40 -14.76 8.42
N THR A 58 0.06 -15.80 7.73
CA THR A 58 -0.06 -17.19 8.18
C THR A 58 1.07 -17.65 9.11
N ASP A 59 2.14 -16.88 9.26
CA ASP A 59 3.31 -17.28 10.05
C ASP A 59 3.14 -17.03 11.56
N GLY A 60 2.07 -16.36 11.95
CA GLY A 60 1.77 -16.05 13.36
C GLY A 60 2.76 -15.08 14.02
N LYS A 61 3.57 -14.36 13.24
CA LYS A 61 4.56 -13.39 13.72
C LYS A 61 3.98 -12.00 13.89
N PHE A 62 2.92 -11.71 13.20
CA PHE A 62 2.13 -10.48 13.30
C PHE A 62 0.65 -10.78 13.06
N ASN A 63 -0.19 -9.84 13.48
CA ASN A 63 -1.61 -9.85 13.16
C ASN A 63 -1.90 -8.64 12.27
N ALA A 64 -2.62 -8.86 11.17
CA ALA A 64 -3.22 -7.79 10.39
C ALA A 64 -4.72 -7.77 10.67
N SER A 65 -5.29 -6.59 10.91
CA SER A 65 -6.72 -6.40 11.10
C SER A 65 -7.21 -5.21 10.30
N TYR A 66 -8.45 -5.30 9.82
CA TYR A 66 -9.04 -4.33 8.91
C TYR A 66 -10.36 -3.84 9.48
N THR A 67 -10.51 -2.52 9.58
CA THR A 67 -11.73 -1.87 10.03
C THR A 67 -12.06 -0.69 9.12
N THR A 68 -13.26 -0.13 9.29
CA THR A 68 -13.70 1.09 8.60
C THR A 68 -14.22 2.08 9.63
N ASN A 69 -14.03 3.36 9.35
CA ASN A 69 -14.59 4.46 10.12
C ASN A 69 -15.10 5.57 9.18
N ASP A 70 -15.53 6.70 9.72
CA ASP A 70 -16.06 7.80 8.92
C ASP A 70 -15.01 8.44 7.99
N ALA A 71 -13.72 8.35 8.32
CA ALA A 71 -12.62 8.87 7.51
C ALA A 71 -12.26 7.93 6.35
N GLY A 72 -12.41 6.62 6.52
CA GLY A 72 -12.03 5.64 5.49
C GLY A 72 -11.80 4.25 6.03
N TYR A 73 -10.71 3.63 5.57
CA TYR A 73 -10.31 2.27 5.90
C TYR A 73 -9.09 2.32 6.83
N VAL A 74 -9.07 1.44 7.82
CA VAL A 74 -7.95 1.33 8.76
C VAL A 74 -7.42 -0.08 8.74
N MET A 75 -6.12 -0.22 8.49
CA MET A 75 -5.37 -1.47 8.64
C MET A 75 -4.45 -1.33 9.85
N SER A 76 -4.49 -2.30 10.76
CA SER A 76 -3.57 -2.36 11.90
C SER A 76 -2.71 -3.60 11.76
N ILE A 77 -1.38 -3.41 11.81
CA ILE A 77 -0.38 -4.48 11.78
C ILE A 77 0.33 -4.45 13.13
N THR A 78 0.18 -5.50 13.93
CA THR A 78 0.78 -5.57 15.27
C THR A 78 1.62 -6.84 15.38
N MET A 79 2.87 -6.71 15.81
CA MET A 79 3.74 -7.83 16.06
C MET A 79 3.21 -8.68 17.22
N THR A 80 3.20 -9.99 17.04
CA THR A 80 2.88 -10.93 18.12
C THR A 80 4.06 -11.10 19.07
N GLU A 81 3.85 -11.75 20.22
CA GLU A 81 4.93 -12.14 21.11
C GLU A 81 6.00 -12.98 20.40
N SER A 82 5.58 -13.90 19.52
CA SER A 82 6.49 -14.70 18.70
C SER A 82 7.31 -13.85 17.72
N GLY A 83 6.68 -12.86 17.07
CA GLY A 83 7.38 -11.92 16.18
C GLY A 83 8.36 -11.04 16.94
N LEU A 84 7.94 -10.46 18.06
CA LEU A 84 8.81 -9.65 18.91
C LEU A 84 10.00 -10.46 19.45
N SER A 85 9.78 -11.71 19.85
CA SER A 85 10.87 -12.59 20.29
C SER A 85 11.90 -12.82 19.19
N GLU A 86 11.45 -13.04 17.95
CA GLU A 86 12.38 -13.22 16.82
C GLU A 86 13.12 -11.91 16.49
N ILE A 87 12.43 -10.78 16.44
CA ILE A 87 13.05 -9.46 16.24
C ILE A 87 14.15 -9.21 17.27
N ASN A 88 13.89 -9.53 18.54
CA ASN A 88 14.79 -9.23 19.65
C ASN A 88 15.99 -10.18 19.73
N THR A 89 15.86 -11.46 19.36
CA THR A 89 16.81 -12.52 19.73
C THR A 89 17.34 -13.35 18.56
N SER A 90 16.85 -13.16 17.33
CA SER A 90 17.34 -13.92 16.18
C SER A 90 18.85 -13.71 16.00
N LYS A 91 19.56 -14.80 15.71
CA LYS A 91 21.01 -14.75 15.40
C LYS A 91 21.32 -14.40 13.95
N ALA A 92 20.27 -14.17 13.14
CA ALA A 92 20.39 -14.09 11.68
C ALA A 92 21.11 -12.83 11.16
N VAL A 93 21.33 -11.81 11.99
CA VAL A 93 21.61 -10.47 11.51
C VAL A 93 23.08 -10.08 11.59
N TYR A 94 23.78 -10.40 12.65
CA TYR A 94 25.14 -9.89 12.86
C TYR A 94 26.17 -11.00 12.95
N THR A 95 27.15 -10.94 12.03
CA THR A 95 28.33 -11.79 12.02
C THR A 95 29.55 -11.06 12.56
N ASP A 96 29.44 -9.75 12.83
CA ASP A 96 30.55 -8.97 13.36
C ASP A 96 30.60 -9.09 14.88
N ALA A 97 31.60 -9.82 15.37
CA ALA A 97 31.84 -10.03 16.81
C ALA A 97 32.13 -8.75 17.61
N SER A 98 32.38 -7.63 16.94
CA SER A 98 32.63 -6.32 17.57
C SER A 98 31.33 -5.57 17.92
N MET A 99 30.19 -5.95 17.35
CA MET A 99 28.90 -5.30 17.58
C MET A 99 28.05 -6.06 18.62
N VAL A 100 27.58 -5.35 19.62
CA VAL A 100 26.72 -5.90 20.71
C VAL A 100 25.23 -5.83 20.32
N ASN A 101 24.92 -5.92 19.04
CA ASN A 101 23.56 -5.89 18.53
C ASN A 101 22.96 -7.30 18.48
N SER A 102 21.66 -7.42 18.71
CA SER A 102 20.95 -8.69 18.67
C SER A 102 19.71 -8.60 17.80
N GLY A 103 19.20 -9.74 17.39
CA GLY A 103 17.97 -9.85 16.62
C GLY A 103 18.05 -9.14 15.27
N TYR A 104 16.97 -8.46 14.92
CA TYR A 104 16.90 -7.62 13.71
C TYR A 104 17.22 -6.15 13.99
N SER A 105 18.13 -5.89 14.95
CA SER A 105 18.59 -4.54 15.28
C SER A 105 19.05 -3.79 14.04
N ASP A 106 18.61 -2.55 13.86
CA ASP A 106 18.98 -1.66 12.77
C ASP A 106 18.67 -2.20 11.35
N CYS A 107 17.90 -3.28 11.24
CA CYS A 107 17.47 -3.81 9.96
C CYS A 107 16.41 -2.94 9.31
N THR A 108 16.34 -2.97 8.00
CA THR A 108 15.24 -2.39 7.25
C THR A 108 14.07 -3.36 7.22
N LEU A 109 12.91 -2.90 7.63
CA LEU A 109 11.62 -3.58 7.46
C LEU A 109 10.91 -2.95 6.27
N ARG A 110 10.50 -3.77 5.31
CA ARG A 110 9.57 -3.41 4.25
C ARG A 110 8.25 -4.16 4.46
N ILE A 111 7.16 -3.42 4.56
CA ILE A 111 5.80 -3.95 4.58
C ILE A 111 5.21 -3.70 3.20
N THR A 112 4.69 -4.74 2.57
CA THR A 112 4.00 -4.65 1.28
C THR A 112 2.55 -5.09 1.44
N TYR A 113 1.63 -4.32 0.90
CA TYR A 113 0.20 -4.60 0.87
C TYR A 113 -0.45 -3.97 -0.36
N SER A 114 -1.69 -4.33 -0.65
CA SER A 114 -2.43 -3.80 -1.78
C SER A 114 -3.76 -3.19 -1.35
N ALA A 115 -4.17 -2.17 -2.07
CA ALA A 115 -5.50 -1.61 -2.01
C ALA A 115 -6.04 -1.41 -3.43
N GLN A 116 -7.34 -1.30 -3.57
CA GLN A 116 -8.00 -1.11 -4.86
C GLN A 116 -8.79 0.19 -4.85
N LEU A 117 -8.57 1.03 -5.84
CA LEU A 117 -9.41 2.22 -6.04
C LEU A 117 -10.84 1.80 -6.37
N ASP A 118 -11.80 2.42 -5.71
CA ASP A 118 -13.22 2.26 -6.00
C ASP A 118 -13.87 3.60 -6.42
N LYS A 119 -15.16 3.57 -6.72
CA LYS A 119 -15.95 4.73 -7.17
C LYS A 119 -16.06 5.87 -6.15
N SER A 120 -15.66 5.66 -4.91
CA SER A 120 -15.66 6.70 -3.87
C SER A 120 -14.38 7.50 -3.85
N ALA A 121 -13.37 7.12 -4.64
CA ALA A 121 -12.10 7.83 -4.73
C ALA A 121 -12.30 9.27 -5.22
N ASN A 122 -11.53 10.19 -4.65
CA ASN A 122 -11.51 11.58 -5.11
C ASN A 122 -10.80 11.68 -6.46
N TYR A 123 -11.42 12.41 -7.38
CA TYR A 123 -10.83 12.71 -8.68
C TYR A 123 -10.11 14.05 -8.67
N GLY A 124 -9.04 14.15 -9.46
CA GLY A 124 -8.28 15.37 -9.68
C GLY A 124 -7.19 15.60 -8.62
N ASP A 125 -6.82 16.86 -8.48
CA ASP A 125 -5.63 17.30 -7.73
C ASP A 125 -5.73 17.12 -6.20
N LYS A 126 -6.93 16.89 -5.68
CA LYS A 126 -7.09 16.62 -4.25
C LYS A 126 -6.38 15.34 -3.84
N GLY A 127 -6.36 14.34 -4.72
CA GLY A 127 -5.83 13.02 -4.41
C GLY A 127 -6.64 12.25 -3.37
N ASN A 128 -6.12 11.09 -3.01
CA ASN A 128 -6.64 10.21 -1.98
C ASN A 128 -5.49 9.88 -1.04
N THR A 129 -5.61 10.25 0.21
CA THR A 129 -4.54 10.15 1.20
C THR A 129 -4.48 8.76 1.81
N ASN A 130 -3.27 8.32 2.09
CA ASN A 130 -2.99 7.16 2.91
C ASN A 130 -1.93 7.56 3.94
N ASP A 131 -2.29 7.51 5.21
CA ASP A 131 -1.47 7.92 6.35
C ASP A 131 -1.02 6.68 7.13
N VAL A 132 0.24 6.61 7.53
CA VAL A 132 0.74 5.55 8.40
C VAL A 132 1.35 6.09 9.68
N VAL A 133 1.04 5.43 10.78
CA VAL A 133 1.61 5.68 12.10
C VAL A 133 2.31 4.41 12.58
N LEU A 134 3.63 4.47 12.77
CA LEU A 134 4.41 3.46 13.47
C LEU A 134 4.50 3.84 14.95
N THR A 135 4.21 2.88 15.82
CA THR A 135 4.35 3.03 17.26
C THR A 135 5.14 1.85 17.82
N TRP A 136 6.11 2.12 18.69
CA TRP A 136 6.88 1.05 19.36
C TRP A 136 7.21 1.41 20.79
N LYS A 137 7.51 0.38 21.57
CA LYS A 137 7.95 0.50 22.94
C LYS A 137 9.09 -0.47 23.23
N ARG A 138 10.00 -0.06 24.12
CA ARG A 138 11.12 -0.88 24.59
C ARG A 138 10.99 -1.23 26.06
N THR A 139 11.67 -2.28 26.49
CA THR A 139 11.70 -2.73 27.90
C THR A 139 12.11 -1.62 28.85
N ASN A 140 13.08 -0.77 28.47
CA ASN A 140 13.60 0.33 29.30
C ASN A 140 12.83 1.64 29.14
N SER A 141 11.72 1.66 28.39
CA SER A 141 10.92 2.86 28.17
C SER A 141 9.56 2.77 28.87
N SER A 142 9.14 3.86 29.50
CA SER A 142 7.78 4.01 30.05
C SER A 142 6.79 4.62 29.06
N TYR A 143 7.24 5.08 27.90
CA TYR A 143 6.44 5.72 26.85
C TYR A 143 6.64 5.02 25.51
N TYR A 144 5.73 5.30 24.59
CA TYR A 144 5.83 4.88 23.19
C TYR A 144 6.57 5.93 22.36
N ASP A 145 7.44 5.48 21.49
CA ASP A 145 7.96 6.27 20.40
C ASP A 145 7.01 6.17 19.21
N THR A 146 6.91 7.23 18.39
CA THR A 146 5.98 7.29 17.24
C THR A 146 6.64 7.97 16.06
N LEU A 147 6.43 7.40 14.87
CA LEU A 147 6.75 8.01 13.56
C LEU A 147 5.49 8.04 12.70
N VAL A 148 5.37 9.06 11.87
CA VAL A 148 4.25 9.25 10.93
C VAL A 148 4.79 9.52 9.53
N ASP A 149 4.07 9.03 8.52
CA ASP A 149 4.34 9.31 7.12
C ASP A 149 3.03 9.23 6.34
N ASP A 150 2.97 9.84 5.15
CA ASP A 150 1.82 9.83 4.29
C ASP A 150 2.18 9.71 2.80
N CYS A 151 1.21 9.28 2.02
CA CYS A 151 1.28 9.32 0.57
C CYS A 151 -0.08 9.65 -0.05
N HIS A 152 -0.05 10.08 -1.31
CA HIS A 152 -1.25 10.42 -2.06
C HIS A 152 -1.36 9.62 -3.34
N VAL A 153 -2.55 9.10 -3.62
CA VAL A 153 -2.90 8.47 -4.90
C VAL A 153 -3.86 9.38 -5.65
N TYR A 154 -3.50 9.73 -6.88
CA TYR A 154 -4.29 10.60 -7.72
C TYR A 154 -5.08 9.79 -8.74
N VAL A 155 -6.33 10.16 -8.94
CA VAL A 155 -7.23 9.59 -9.94
C VAL A 155 -7.73 10.72 -10.81
N PHE A 156 -7.59 10.56 -12.12
CA PHE A 156 -8.07 11.55 -13.07
C PHE A 156 -9.20 10.96 -13.89
N GLY A 157 -10.22 11.80 -14.14
CA GLY A 157 -11.30 11.52 -15.05
C GLY A 157 -11.12 12.22 -16.39
N LEU A 158 -11.70 11.68 -17.43
CA LEU A 158 -11.80 12.31 -18.75
C LEU A 158 -13.27 12.45 -19.14
N ASP A 159 -13.72 13.69 -19.31
CA ASP A 159 -15.02 13.99 -19.90
C ASP A 159 -14.85 14.34 -21.37
N LEU A 160 -15.47 13.54 -22.26
CA LEU A 160 -15.44 13.76 -23.69
C LEU A 160 -16.82 14.12 -24.22
N THR A 161 -16.94 15.33 -24.81
CA THR A 161 -18.17 15.75 -25.47
C THR A 161 -17.96 15.82 -26.97
N LYS A 162 -18.70 15.01 -27.74
CA LYS A 162 -18.73 15.06 -29.20
C LYS A 162 -19.83 16.00 -29.68
N LYS A 163 -19.48 16.90 -30.58
CA LYS A 163 -20.44 17.76 -31.32
C LYS A 163 -20.18 17.68 -32.81
N PHE A 164 -21.25 17.70 -33.59
CA PHE A 164 -21.17 17.84 -35.05
C PHE A 164 -21.28 19.33 -35.39
N SER A 165 -20.40 19.84 -36.24
CA SER A 165 -20.35 21.27 -36.60
C SER A 165 -21.59 21.76 -37.34
N ASP A 166 -22.25 20.86 -38.08
CA ASP A 166 -23.50 21.11 -38.85
C ASP A 166 -24.77 20.77 -38.05
N GLY A 167 -24.62 20.24 -36.80
CA GLY A 167 -25.73 19.84 -35.94
C GLY A 167 -26.56 18.64 -36.45
N LYS A 168 -26.13 17.95 -37.50
CA LYS A 168 -26.93 16.90 -38.20
C LYS A 168 -26.39 15.48 -38.00
N GLY A 169 -25.25 15.31 -37.39
CA GLY A 169 -24.67 14.00 -37.14
C GLY A 169 -25.46 13.18 -36.10
N ASP A 170 -25.44 11.87 -36.27
CA ASP A 170 -26.03 10.91 -35.34
C ASP A 170 -25.00 10.49 -34.29
N LEU A 171 -25.15 11.01 -33.07
CA LEU A 171 -24.24 10.71 -31.95
C LEU A 171 -24.23 9.24 -31.55
N SER A 172 -25.34 8.51 -31.76
CA SER A 172 -25.45 7.07 -31.44
C SER A 172 -24.56 6.18 -32.32
N LYS A 173 -24.01 6.72 -33.39
CA LYS A 173 -23.09 6.01 -34.30
C LYS A 173 -21.62 6.39 -34.07
N VAL A 174 -21.32 7.18 -33.05
CA VAL A 174 -19.95 7.60 -32.77
C VAL A 174 -19.41 6.78 -31.61
N GLU A 175 -18.34 6.04 -31.85
CA GLU A 175 -17.61 5.28 -30.86
C GLU A 175 -16.20 5.83 -30.70
N PHE A 176 -15.69 5.81 -29.48
CA PHE A 176 -14.32 6.17 -29.18
C PHE A 176 -13.59 4.98 -28.56
N CYS A 177 -12.30 4.91 -28.74
CA CYS A 177 -11.40 4.14 -27.86
C CYS A 177 -10.31 5.07 -27.36
N LEU A 178 -9.89 4.86 -26.12
CA LEU A 178 -8.79 5.62 -25.52
C LEU A 178 -7.50 4.82 -25.67
N GLN A 179 -6.44 5.52 -26.10
CA GLN A 179 -5.08 4.99 -26.19
C GLN A 179 -4.15 5.83 -25.32
N ASN A 180 -3.25 5.18 -24.59
CA ASN A 180 -2.11 5.82 -23.96
C ASN A 180 -0.95 5.74 -24.95
N ASP A 181 -0.56 6.87 -25.54
CA ASP A 181 0.52 6.93 -26.52
C ASP A 181 1.91 6.69 -25.93
N ALA A 182 2.08 6.97 -24.62
CA ALA A 182 3.37 6.81 -23.95
C ALA A 182 3.75 5.32 -23.78
N ASP A 183 2.75 4.48 -23.50
CA ASP A 183 2.93 3.05 -23.19
C ASP A 183 2.34 2.12 -24.26
N ASP A 184 1.83 2.70 -25.34
CA ASP A 184 1.24 2.04 -26.52
C ASP A 184 0.18 0.96 -26.18
N TYR A 185 -0.75 1.30 -25.28
CA TYR A 185 -1.86 0.43 -24.95
C TYR A 185 -3.22 1.14 -25.07
N TYR A 186 -4.28 0.35 -25.24
CA TYR A 186 -5.67 0.79 -25.22
C TYR A 186 -6.32 0.52 -23.86
N VAL A 187 -7.24 1.40 -23.47
CA VAL A 187 -7.97 1.30 -22.20
C VAL A 187 -9.08 0.26 -22.31
N VAL A 188 -9.15 -0.62 -21.31
CA VAL A 188 -10.27 -1.52 -21.04
C VAL A 188 -11.03 -0.98 -19.82
N ALA A 189 -12.34 -0.76 -19.99
CA ALA A 189 -13.19 -0.17 -18.96
C ALA A 189 -14.54 -0.87 -18.88
N LYS A 190 -15.23 -0.71 -17.74
CA LYS A 190 -16.61 -1.15 -17.53
C LYS A 190 -17.50 0.05 -17.25
N TYR A 191 -18.72 0.01 -17.74
CA TYR A 191 -19.74 1.00 -17.42
C TYR A 191 -20.40 0.67 -16.08
N ASP A 192 -20.52 1.67 -15.22
CA ASP A 192 -21.27 1.60 -13.96
C ASP A 192 -22.58 2.39 -14.13
N GLU A 193 -23.70 1.69 -14.13
CA GLU A 193 -25.03 2.27 -14.27
C GLU A 193 -25.38 3.24 -13.13
N SER A 194 -24.89 3.00 -11.93
CA SER A 194 -25.17 3.84 -10.77
C SER A 194 -24.41 5.17 -10.79
N ALA A 195 -23.18 5.13 -11.25
CA ALA A 195 -22.32 6.31 -11.42
C ALA A 195 -22.53 7.01 -12.77
N LYS A 196 -23.18 6.34 -13.74
CA LYS A 196 -23.31 6.77 -15.14
C LYS A 196 -21.95 7.14 -15.74
N ALA A 197 -20.94 6.33 -15.45
CA ALA A 197 -19.56 6.54 -15.86
C ALA A 197 -18.86 5.22 -16.17
N TYR A 198 -17.82 5.29 -16.98
CA TYR A 198 -16.90 4.17 -17.18
C TYR A 198 -15.78 4.25 -16.13
N TYR A 199 -15.34 3.11 -15.64
CA TYR A 199 -14.12 3.01 -14.86
C TYR A 199 -13.15 2.02 -15.49
N VAL A 200 -11.87 2.36 -15.48
CA VAL A 200 -10.81 1.55 -16.09
C VAL A 200 -10.64 0.26 -15.27
N THR A 201 -10.62 -0.88 -15.97
CA THR A 201 -10.41 -2.19 -15.37
C THR A 201 -9.12 -2.86 -15.84
N GLY A 202 -8.45 -2.29 -16.84
CA GLY A 202 -7.21 -2.82 -17.38
C GLY A 202 -6.78 -2.13 -18.65
N SER A 203 -5.83 -2.74 -19.33
CA SER A 203 -5.29 -2.30 -20.63
C SER A 203 -5.09 -3.49 -21.58
N THR A 204 -4.96 -3.20 -22.86
CA THR A 204 -4.68 -4.18 -23.92
C THR A 204 -3.87 -3.53 -25.04
N ASP A 205 -2.97 -4.26 -25.66
CA ASP A 205 -2.26 -3.90 -26.89
C ASP A 205 -3.11 -4.08 -28.16
N ASP A 206 -4.22 -4.82 -28.06
CA ASP A 206 -5.12 -5.10 -29.17
C ASP A 206 -6.28 -4.12 -29.20
N LYS A 207 -6.27 -3.20 -30.17
CA LYS A 207 -7.35 -2.21 -30.38
C LYS A 207 -8.74 -2.84 -30.51
N ALA A 208 -8.83 -4.10 -30.99
CA ALA A 208 -10.10 -4.78 -31.13
C ALA A 208 -10.72 -5.18 -29.78
N LYS A 209 -9.89 -5.31 -28.74
CA LYS A 209 -10.29 -5.62 -27.36
C LYS A 209 -10.50 -4.37 -26.49
N ALA A 210 -10.14 -3.19 -27.00
CA ALA A 210 -10.36 -1.93 -26.31
C ALA A 210 -11.85 -1.68 -26.08
N THR A 211 -12.17 -1.03 -24.95
CA THR A 211 -13.55 -0.59 -24.72
C THR A 211 -13.97 0.46 -25.73
N ARG A 212 -15.16 0.29 -26.27
CA ARG A 212 -15.82 1.28 -27.13
C ARG A 212 -16.73 2.15 -26.26
N PHE A 213 -16.36 3.41 -26.14
CA PHE A 213 -17.13 4.42 -25.42
C PHE A 213 -18.13 5.07 -26.40
N THR A 214 -19.39 5.17 -26.00
CA THR A 214 -20.51 5.74 -26.81
C THR A 214 -21.15 6.92 -26.11
#